data_7132024937ea8333bf8b5f7fe4ae0f4b
#
_entry.id   7132024937ea8333bf8b5f7fe4ae0f4b
#
_cell.length_a   1.000
_cell.length_b   1.000
_cell.length_c   1.000
_cell.angle_alpha   90.00
_cell.angle_beta   90.00
_cell.angle_gamma   90.00
#
_symmetry.space_group_name_H-M   'P 1'
#
loop_
_entity.id
_entity.type
_entity.pdbx_description
1 polymer ?
#
loop_
_entity_poly.entity_id
_entity_poly.type
_entity_poly.pdbx_seq_one_letter_code
_entity_poly.pdbx_strand_id
1 'polypeptide(L)'
;MDIRRLILFIALSLGLMFAWEKYFAPAPTPTTNSTQANSTASGTSVANSSTNNVADNGFSFAADKVINVTTDLMHVQISTVGGDIRNIDLLKYTDYEDTSKPYQLLLNQNGRVFVAQTGLISADANLQLPTHKTIFKAENTSYTLSPDQKTLAVNLTATTESGAVVVVKTFTFKRDSYVVDVSYQIINNSAAPLTNVTAYWRFLRDEQAPAGETKFVHTFT
;
A
#
# COMPACT_ATOMS: atom_id res chain seq x y z
N MET A 1 -3.19 -52.76 -10.88
CA MET A 1 -3.10 -51.60 -11.82
C MET A 1 -2.13 -52.00 -12.92
N ASP A 2 -2.57 -51.93 -14.19
CA ASP A 2 -1.73 -52.30 -15.33
C ASP A 2 -0.61 -51.26 -15.51
N ILE A 3 0.62 -51.70 -15.29
CA ILE A 3 1.85 -50.89 -15.45
C ILE A 3 1.90 -50.17 -16.82
N ARG A 4 1.37 -50.82 -17.86
CA ARG A 4 1.30 -50.23 -19.21
C ARG A 4 0.40 -49.01 -19.27
N ARG A 5 -0.73 -48.99 -18.57
CA ARG A 5 -1.64 -47.84 -18.48
C ARG A 5 -1.01 -46.69 -17.69
N LEU A 6 -0.30 -47.00 -16.61
CA LEU A 6 0.42 -45.98 -15.81
C LEU A 6 1.50 -45.28 -16.64
N ILE A 7 2.31 -46.03 -17.40
CA ILE A 7 3.35 -45.47 -18.27
C ILE A 7 2.74 -44.58 -19.35
N LEU A 8 1.59 -45.00 -19.92
CA LEU A 8 0.90 -44.25 -20.96
C LEU A 8 0.34 -42.94 -20.43
N PHE A 9 -0.21 -42.89 -19.20
CA PHE A 9 -0.65 -41.66 -18.53
C PHE A 9 0.50 -40.71 -18.24
N ILE A 10 1.64 -41.21 -17.76
CA ILE A 10 2.83 -40.39 -17.49
C ILE A 10 3.36 -39.80 -18.80
N ALA A 11 3.47 -40.56 -19.86
CA ALA A 11 3.95 -40.07 -21.15
C ALA A 11 3.00 -39.00 -21.75
N LEU A 12 1.68 -39.21 -21.65
CA LEU A 12 0.68 -38.26 -22.12
C LEU A 12 0.69 -36.96 -21.32
N SER A 13 0.83 -37.06 -19.99
CA SER A 13 0.94 -35.87 -19.08
C SER A 13 2.19 -35.04 -19.37
N LEU A 14 3.34 -35.69 -19.55
CA LEU A 14 4.58 -34.98 -19.92
C LEU A 14 4.49 -34.35 -21.31
N GLY A 15 3.90 -35.07 -22.30
CA GLY A 15 3.69 -34.51 -23.63
C GLY A 15 2.79 -33.26 -23.62
N LEU A 16 1.75 -33.27 -22.81
CA LEU A 16 0.85 -32.11 -22.66
C LEU A 16 1.54 -30.92 -21.97
N MET A 17 2.40 -31.19 -20.99
CA MET A 17 3.19 -30.16 -20.31
C MET A 17 4.21 -29.51 -21.26
N PHE A 18 4.91 -30.28 -22.08
CA PHE A 18 5.83 -29.75 -23.09
C PHE A 18 5.10 -28.97 -24.21
N ALA A 19 3.93 -29.44 -24.61
CA ALA A 19 3.11 -28.72 -25.60
C ALA A 19 2.64 -27.39 -25.03
N TRP A 20 2.21 -27.33 -23.77
CA TRP A 20 1.82 -26.09 -23.08
C TRP A 20 2.98 -25.10 -23.02
N GLU A 21 4.17 -25.56 -22.59
CA GLU A 21 5.37 -24.71 -22.49
C GLU A 21 5.78 -24.14 -23.84
N LYS A 22 5.67 -24.91 -24.93
CA LYS A 22 6.07 -24.47 -26.25
C LYS A 22 5.06 -23.53 -26.92
N TYR A 23 3.77 -23.64 -26.65
CA TYR A 23 2.72 -22.90 -27.36
C TYR A 23 2.06 -21.81 -26.52
N PHE A 24 2.11 -21.88 -25.20
CA PHE A 24 1.39 -20.98 -24.31
C PHE A 24 2.28 -20.27 -23.26
N ALA A 25 3.51 -20.67 -23.06
CA ALA A 25 4.41 -19.96 -22.16
C ALA A 25 4.77 -18.59 -22.72
N PRO A 26 4.62 -17.49 -21.96
CA PRO A 26 5.07 -16.16 -22.38
C PRO A 26 6.59 -16.15 -22.56
N ALA A 27 7.09 -15.53 -23.60
CA ALA A 27 8.51 -15.42 -23.90
C ALA A 27 9.27 -14.79 -22.72
N PRO A 28 10.45 -15.32 -22.35
CA PRO A 28 11.28 -14.71 -21.29
C PRO A 28 11.73 -13.33 -21.74
N THR A 29 11.46 -12.32 -20.92
CA THR A 29 11.95 -10.96 -21.12
C THR A 29 13.47 -10.94 -21.03
N PRO A 30 14.20 -10.33 -22.01
CA PRO A 30 15.64 -10.28 -21.96
C PRO A 30 16.12 -9.40 -20.80
N THR A 31 16.94 -9.98 -19.93
CA THR A 31 17.65 -9.27 -18.87
C THR A 31 18.72 -8.40 -19.49
N THR A 32 18.52 -7.09 -19.55
CA THR A 32 19.53 -6.14 -20.02
C THR A 32 20.57 -5.93 -18.92
N ASN A 33 21.74 -6.53 -19.06
CA ASN A 33 22.92 -6.20 -18.30
C ASN A 33 23.39 -4.80 -18.69
N SER A 34 23.15 -3.80 -17.86
CA SER A 34 23.75 -2.47 -18.02
C SER A 34 25.12 -2.44 -17.36
N THR A 35 26.13 -2.39 -18.21
CA THR A 35 27.55 -2.15 -17.87
C THR A 35 27.73 -0.76 -17.28
N GLN A 36 28.37 -0.72 -16.12
CA GLN A 36 28.73 0.45 -15.37
C GLN A 36 29.76 1.29 -16.15
N ALA A 37 29.45 2.54 -16.44
CA ALA A 37 30.41 3.55 -16.85
C ALA A 37 30.64 4.54 -15.72
N ASN A 38 31.89 4.53 -15.25
CA ASN A 38 32.45 5.40 -14.21
C ASN A 38 32.64 6.82 -14.80
N SER A 39 32.09 7.84 -14.17
CA SER A 39 32.46 9.24 -14.42
C SER A 39 32.59 10.00 -13.10
N THR A 40 33.82 10.32 -12.82
CA THR A 40 34.29 11.18 -11.73
C THR A 40 34.03 12.64 -12.08
N ALA A 41 33.33 13.40 -11.24
CA ALA A 41 33.51 14.84 -11.14
C ALA A 41 33.04 15.38 -9.78
N SER A 42 33.91 16.19 -9.22
CA SER A 42 33.94 16.82 -7.90
C SER A 42 32.80 17.81 -7.58
N GLY A 43 32.46 17.83 -6.31
CA GLY A 43 32.35 19.06 -5.50
C GLY A 43 30.98 19.73 -5.42
N THR A 44 30.31 19.63 -4.32
CA THR A 44 30.07 20.70 -3.34
C THR A 44 29.08 20.23 -2.27
N SER A 45 29.51 20.31 -1.05
CA SER A 45 28.78 20.00 0.17
C SER A 45 27.65 21.00 0.41
N VAL A 46 26.41 20.51 0.67
CA VAL A 46 25.44 21.19 1.55
C VAL A 46 24.61 20.16 2.31
N ALA A 47 24.71 20.29 3.61
CA ALA A 47 23.80 19.94 4.71
C ALA A 47 22.75 18.82 4.55
N ASN A 48 22.99 17.76 5.25
CA ASN A 48 22.12 16.94 6.12
C ASN A 48 20.62 17.14 6.00
N SER A 49 19.98 16.20 5.29
CA SER A 49 18.65 15.73 5.64
C SER A 49 18.75 14.21 5.69
N SER A 50 18.52 13.64 6.87
CA SER A 50 18.53 12.21 7.10
C SER A 50 17.43 11.55 6.27
N THR A 51 17.73 11.17 5.05
CA THR A 51 16.96 10.22 4.27
C THR A 51 17.30 8.83 4.77
N ASN A 52 16.40 8.23 5.52
CA ASN A 52 16.42 6.80 5.75
C ASN A 52 16.30 6.12 4.39
N ASN A 53 17.44 5.74 3.81
CA ASN A 53 17.48 4.84 2.67
C ASN A 53 17.02 3.47 3.14
N VAL A 54 15.72 3.24 3.03
CA VAL A 54 15.14 1.91 3.10
C VAL A 54 15.57 1.18 1.85
N ALA A 55 16.15 -0.01 1.99
CA ALA A 55 16.55 -0.87 0.89
C ALA A 55 15.40 -0.97 -0.13
N ASP A 56 15.75 -0.69 -1.39
CA ASP A 56 14.79 -0.61 -2.51
C ASP A 56 14.21 -1.99 -2.82
N ASN A 57 13.05 -2.29 -2.24
CA ASN A 57 12.23 -3.46 -2.59
C ASN A 57 11.32 -3.18 -3.82
N GLY A 58 11.69 -2.24 -4.67
CA GLY A 58 10.89 -1.84 -5.82
C GLY A 58 9.69 -0.92 -5.48
N PHE A 59 9.46 -0.61 -4.20
CA PHE A 59 8.44 0.32 -3.76
C PHE A 59 9.08 1.62 -3.29
N SER A 60 9.03 2.65 -4.15
CA SER A 60 9.44 4.01 -3.77
C SER A 60 8.22 4.80 -3.31
N PHE A 61 8.25 5.26 -2.07
CA PHE A 61 7.27 6.21 -1.55
C PHE A 61 7.89 7.60 -1.52
N ALA A 62 7.16 8.60 -2.03
CA ALA A 62 7.60 9.99 -1.94
C ALA A 62 7.77 10.39 -0.46
N ALA A 63 8.69 11.31 -0.19
CA ALA A 63 8.85 11.91 1.14
C ALA A 63 7.54 12.56 1.57
N ASP A 64 6.99 12.09 2.67
CA ASP A 64 5.67 12.47 3.15
C ASP A 64 5.70 12.95 4.60
N LYS A 65 4.64 13.61 5.00
CA LYS A 65 4.35 13.85 6.41
C LYS A 65 3.48 12.72 6.92
N VAL A 66 3.80 12.24 8.10
CA VAL A 66 3.04 11.18 8.77
C VAL A 66 2.05 11.81 9.74
N ILE A 67 0.82 11.35 9.68
CA ILE A 67 -0.26 11.67 10.60
C ILE A 67 -0.42 10.50 11.54
N ASN A 68 -0.22 10.72 12.83
CA ASN A 68 -0.34 9.70 13.86
C ASN A 68 -1.74 9.73 14.48
N VAL A 69 -2.39 8.59 14.52
CA VAL A 69 -3.71 8.43 15.12
C VAL A 69 -3.62 7.39 16.23
N THR A 70 -4.06 7.77 17.42
CA THR A 70 -4.10 6.88 18.59
C THR A 70 -5.54 6.64 19.01
N THR A 71 -5.94 5.38 19.04
CA THR A 71 -7.21 4.93 19.63
C THR A 71 -6.97 4.06 20.86
N ASP A 72 -8.01 3.56 21.45
CA ASP A 72 -7.95 2.57 22.55
C ASP A 72 -7.41 1.21 22.11
N LEU A 73 -7.48 0.88 20.79
CA LEU A 73 -7.09 -0.42 20.26
C LEU A 73 -5.93 -0.37 19.25
N MET A 74 -5.66 0.78 18.66
CA MET A 74 -4.71 0.90 17.55
C MET A 74 -3.85 2.15 17.63
N HIS A 75 -2.59 2.03 17.19
CA HIS A 75 -1.81 3.15 16.66
C HIS A 75 -1.78 3.04 15.15
N VAL A 76 -2.15 4.12 14.47
CA VAL A 76 -2.23 4.16 13.00
C VAL A 76 -1.39 5.30 12.47
N GLN A 77 -0.62 5.04 11.42
CA GLN A 77 0.12 6.05 10.69
C GLN A 77 -0.46 6.22 9.28
N ILE A 78 -0.87 7.44 8.97
CA ILE A 78 -1.43 7.81 7.68
C ILE A 78 -0.43 8.75 7.00
N SER A 79 -0.08 8.44 5.77
CA SER A 79 0.77 9.27 4.93
C SER A 79 -0.04 10.42 4.33
N THR A 80 0.56 11.61 4.21
CA THR A 80 -0.05 12.68 3.42
C THR A 80 -0.02 12.40 1.92
N VAL A 81 0.86 11.52 1.45
CA VAL A 81 0.85 11.04 0.07
C VAL A 81 -0.20 9.93 -0.06
N GLY A 82 -1.22 10.18 -0.86
CA GLY A 82 -2.36 9.29 -1.07
C GLY A 82 -3.36 9.30 0.08
N GLY A 83 -3.02 9.80 1.26
CA GLY A 83 -3.75 9.50 2.48
C GLY A 83 -3.77 7.99 2.72
N ASP A 84 -2.65 7.31 2.52
CA ASP A 84 -2.54 5.87 2.67
C ASP A 84 -2.27 5.48 4.11
N ILE A 85 -2.84 4.37 4.57
CA ILE A 85 -2.47 3.81 5.88
C ILE A 85 -1.17 3.04 5.70
N ARG A 86 -0.09 3.52 6.35
CA ARG A 86 1.27 2.99 6.24
C ARG A 86 1.63 2.05 7.38
N ASN A 87 1.07 2.24 8.56
CA ASN A 87 1.31 1.40 9.71
C ASN A 87 0.04 1.26 10.55
N ILE A 88 -0.21 0.06 11.06
CA ILE A 88 -1.21 -0.21 12.11
C ILE A 88 -0.58 -1.14 13.12
N ASP A 89 -0.47 -0.66 14.36
CA ASP A 89 -0.11 -1.48 15.52
C ASP A 89 -1.38 -1.80 16.32
N LEU A 90 -1.61 -3.08 16.61
CA LEU A 90 -2.75 -3.57 17.37
C LEU A 90 -2.38 -3.65 18.87
N LEU A 91 -2.86 -2.70 19.67
CA LEU A 91 -2.44 -2.54 21.08
C LEU A 91 -2.85 -3.69 22.02
N LYS A 92 -3.82 -4.51 21.64
CA LYS A 92 -4.29 -5.67 22.43
C LYS A 92 -3.65 -6.98 21.99
N TYR A 93 -2.80 -6.95 20.98
CA TYR A 93 -2.10 -8.11 20.45
C TYR A 93 -0.59 -7.85 20.49
N THR A 94 0.17 -8.85 20.86
CA THR A 94 1.63 -8.77 20.93
C THR A 94 2.27 -9.38 19.71
N ASP A 95 3.44 -8.88 19.36
CA ASP A 95 4.26 -9.46 18.31
C ASP A 95 4.69 -10.89 18.66
N TYR A 96 4.85 -11.72 17.63
CA TYR A 96 5.21 -13.13 17.81
C TYR A 96 6.66 -13.30 18.27
N GLU A 97 7.57 -12.49 17.75
CA GLU A 97 9.01 -12.57 18.06
C GLU A 97 9.38 -11.76 19.31
N ASP A 98 8.70 -10.63 19.54
CA ASP A 98 8.95 -9.73 20.66
C ASP A 98 7.64 -9.35 21.36
N THR A 99 7.26 -10.10 22.35
CA THR A 99 6.01 -9.91 23.12
C THR A 99 5.94 -8.58 23.88
N SER A 100 7.04 -7.81 23.94
CA SER A 100 7.04 -6.44 24.49
C SER A 100 6.48 -5.40 23.52
N LYS A 101 6.30 -5.75 22.25
CA LYS A 101 5.79 -4.88 21.19
C LYS A 101 4.38 -5.27 20.77
N PRO A 102 3.58 -4.30 20.30
CA PRO A 102 2.29 -4.59 19.69
C PRO A 102 2.47 -5.31 18.36
N TYR A 103 1.48 -6.11 17.98
CA TYR A 103 1.45 -6.74 16.67
C TYR A 103 1.25 -5.71 15.56
N GLN A 104 2.16 -5.70 14.58
CA GLN A 104 2.08 -4.83 13.42
C GLN A 104 1.25 -5.47 12.30
N LEU A 105 0.02 -4.97 12.12
CA LEU A 105 -0.89 -5.46 11.09
C LEU A 105 -0.51 -4.93 9.70
N LEU A 106 -0.21 -3.62 9.61
CA LEU A 106 0.32 -2.97 8.42
C LEU A 106 1.66 -2.34 8.78
N LEU A 107 2.60 -2.34 7.83
CA LEU A 107 3.94 -1.82 8.09
C LEU A 107 4.60 -1.28 6.82
N ASN A 108 5.41 -0.25 6.99
CA ASN A 108 6.27 0.32 5.95
C ASN A 108 7.61 0.72 6.58
N GLN A 109 8.42 -0.29 6.92
CA GLN A 109 9.71 -0.10 7.58
C GLN A 109 10.64 -1.29 7.36
N ASN A 110 11.95 -1.06 7.53
CA ASN A 110 12.99 -2.09 7.46
C ASN A 110 12.96 -2.93 6.17
N GLY A 111 12.64 -2.30 5.05
CA GLY A 111 12.53 -2.99 3.77
C GLY A 111 11.26 -3.84 3.60
N ARG A 112 10.35 -3.80 4.57
CA ARG A 112 9.05 -4.47 4.51
C ARG A 112 7.97 -3.46 4.15
N VAL A 113 7.06 -3.88 3.29
CA VAL A 113 5.92 -3.08 2.86
C VAL A 113 4.63 -3.91 2.90
N PHE A 114 3.70 -3.51 3.73
CA PHE A 114 2.31 -3.95 3.69
C PHE A 114 1.42 -2.77 4.08
N VAL A 115 0.81 -2.11 3.10
CA VAL A 115 0.09 -0.85 3.27
C VAL A 115 -1.27 -0.89 2.61
N ALA A 116 -2.21 -0.10 3.13
CA ALA A 116 -3.54 0.06 2.55
C ALA A 116 -3.62 1.42 1.82
N GLN A 117 -3.98 1.37 0.55
CA GLN A 117 -4.09 2.53 -0.32
C GLN A 117 -5.51 2.68 -0.84
N THR A 118 -5.99 3.90 -0.85
CA THR A 118 -7.32 4.22 -1.38
C THR A 118 -7.27 5.49 -2.21
N GLY A 119 -8.21 5.65 -3.14
CA GLY A 119 -8.28 6.83 -3.99
C GLY A 119 -9.55 6.86 -4.82
N LEU A 120 -9.65 7.87 -5.69
CA LEU A 120 -10.73 8.03 -6.63
C LEU A 120 -10.24 7.87 -8.06
N ILE A 121 -11.05 7.26 -8.90
CA ILE A 121 -10.82 7.17 -10.35
C ILE A 121 -12.07 7.61 -11.08
N SER A 122 -11.88 8.05 -12.33
CA SER A 122 -12.96 8.34 -13.26
C SER A 122 -12.70 7.65 -14.59
N ALA A 123 -13.76 7.29 -15.30
CA ALA A 123 -13.69 6.86 -16.70
C ALA A 123 -13.40 8.03 -17.66
N ASP A 124 -13.60 9.27 -17.23
CA ASP A 124 -13.22 10.46 -17.98
C ASP A 124 -11.72 10.74 -17.80
N ALA A 125 -10.96 10.56 -18.88
CA ALA A 125 -9.51 10.76 -18.89
C ALA A 125 -9.08 12.22 -18.59
N ASN A 126 -9.97 13.20 -18.79
CA ASN A 126 -9.70 14.60 -18.50
C ASN A 126 -9.93 14.95 -17.01
N LEU A 127 -10.61 14.09 -16.29
CA LEU A 127 -10.90 14.28 -14.86
C LEU A 127 -9.84 13.62 -13.99
N GLN A 128 -8.83 14.41 -13.59
CA GLN A 128 -7.78 13.95 -12.70
C GLN A 128 -8.23 14.09 -11.24
N LEU A 129 -8.68 12.99 -10.65
CA LEU A 129 -9.08 12.92 -9.25
C LEU A 129 -7.91 12.52 -8.34
N PRO A 130 -7.97 12.86 -7.05
CA PRO A 130 -6.96 12.42 -6.08
C PRO A 130 -6.86 10.90 -5.98
N THR A 131 -5.64 10.39 -6.16
CA THR A 131 -5.26 8.98 -6.08
C THR A 131 -4.32 8.74 -4.90
N HIS A 132 -3.82 7.50 -4.77
CA HIS A 132 -2.76 7.15 -3.83
C HIS A 132 -1.41 7.88 -4.07
N LYS A 133 -1.29 8.69 -5.12
CA LYS A 133 -0.10 9.52 -5.42
C LYS A 133 -0.31 11.00 -5.09
N THR A 134 -1.54 11.42 -4.84
CA THR A 134 -1.87 12.81 -4.58
C THR A 134 -1.48 13.22 -3.17
N ILE A 135 -0.91 14.41 -3.01
CA ILE A 135 -0.58 14.96 -1.69
C ILE A 135 -1.83 15.58 -1.08
N PHE A 136 -2.22 15.06 0.07
CA PHE A 136 -3.30 15.58 0.89
C PHE A 136 -2.76 16.50 1.99
N LYS A 137 -3.57 17.43 2.43
CA LYS A 137 -3.32 18.32 3.58
C LYS A 137 -4.19 17.85 4.75
N ALA A 138 -3.61 17.75 5.92
CA ALA A 138 -4.32 17.54 7.18
C ALA A 138 -4.13 18.77 8.07
N GLU A 139 -5.10 19.04 8.94
CA GLU A 139 -5.03 20.16 9.91
C GLU A 139 -3.97 19.90 10.97
N ASN A 140 -3.88 18.65 11.44
CA ASN A 140 -2.93 18.24 12.48
C ASN A 140 -2.14 17.03 12.02
N THR A 141 -1.00 16.79 12.67
CA THR A 141 -0.16 15.61 12.47
C THR A 141 -0.37 14.55 13.56
N SER A 142 -1.20 14.83 14.57
CA SER A 142 -1.51 13.90 15.65
C SER A 142 -2.98 14.02 16.05
N TYR A 143 -3.63 12.89 16.22
CA TYR A 143 -5.03 12.76 16.65
C TYR A 143 -5.13 11.67 17.70
N THR A 144 -5.93 11.91 18.74
CA THR A 144 -6.15 10.92 19.80
C THR A 144 -7.63 10.81 20.11
N LEU A 145 -8.15 9.57 20.16
CA LEU A 145 -9.52 9.29 20.58
C LEU A 145 -9.60 9.44 22.10
N SER A 146 -10.13 10.59 22.57
CA SER A 146 -10.28 10.88 24.00
C SER A 146 -11.22 9.89 24.69
N PRO A 147 -11.07 9.64 26.03
CA PRO A 147 -11.86 8.65 26.74
C PRO A 147 -13.38 8.82 26.60
N ASP A 148 -13.84 10.05 26.53
CA ASP A 148 -15.27 10.40 26.44
C ASP A 148 -15.83 10.36 25.02
N GLN A 149 -14.96 10.23 24.01
CA GLN A 149 -15.35 10.20 22.60
C GLN A 149 -15.63 8.76 22.15
N LYS A 150 -16.72 8.57 21.42
CA LYS A 150 -17.05 7.31 20.77
C LYS A 150 -16.41 7.16 19.38
N THR A 151 -16.14 8.28 18.73
CA THR A 151 -15.60 8.32 17.37
C THR A 151 -14.56 9.42 17.23
N LEU A 152 -13.58 9.20 16.37
CA LEU A 152 -12.56 10.15 15.96
C LEU A 152 -12.56 10.22 14.44
N ALA A 153 -12.71 11.41 13.87
CA ALA A 153 -12.61 11.65 12.44
C ALA A 153 -11.29 12.37 12.12
N VAL A 154 -10.57 11.89 11.12
CA VAL A 154 -9.34 12.48 10.60
C VAL A 154 -9.58 12.86 9.14
N ASN A 155 -9.60 14.17 8.86
CA ASN A 155 -9.89 14.70 7.55
C ASN A 155 -8.60 15.08 6.82
N LEU A 156 -8.48 14.63 5.57
CA LEU A 156 -7.44 14.98 4.65
C LEU A 156 -8.04 15.62 3.42
N THR A 157 -7.52 16.78 3.01
CA THR A 157 -8.06 17.54 1.88
C THR A 157 -7.06 17.59 0.74
N ALA A 158 -7.52 17.34 -0.46
CA ALA A 158 -6.77 17.56 -1.70
C ALA A 158 -7.62 18.35 -2.69
N THR A 159 -6.94 19.16 -3.49
CA THR A 159 -7.56 19.94 -4.56
C THR A 159 -6.92 19.53 -5.87
N THR A 160 -7.71 19.35 -6.92
CA THR A 160 -7.19 19.09 -8.26
C THR A 160 -6.33 20.26 -8.76
N GLU A 161 -5.44 20.02 -9.70
CA GLU A 161 -4.53 21.05 -10.25
C GLU A 161 -5.30 22.26 -10.81
N SER A 162 -6.47 22.00 -11.41
CA SER A 162 -7.35 23.06 -11.92
C SER A 162 -8.02 23.89 -10.81
N GLY A 163 -7.98 23.44 -9.55
CA GLY A 163 -8.71 24.05 -8.44
C GLY A 163 -10.23 23.78 -8.46
N ALA A 164 -10.73 23.12 -9.50
CA ALA A 164 -12.16 22.95 -9.73
C ALA A 164 -12.81 21.88 -8.84
N VAL A 165 -12.05 20.91 -8.37
CA VAL A 165 -12.58 19.85 -7.50
C VAL A 165 -11.78 19.81 -6.21
N VAL A 166 -12.47 19.84 -5.10
CA VAL A 166 -11.90 19.63 -3.76
C VAL A 166 -12.41 18.29 -3.23
N VAL A 167 -11.51 17.46 -2.74
CA VAL A 167 -11.85 16.16 -2.16
C VAL A 167 -11.42 16.13 -0.71
N VAL A 168 -12.37 15.83 0.17
CA VAL A 168 -12.11 15.56 1.58
C VAL A 168 -12.21 14.05 1.79
N LYS A 169 -11.09 13.43 2.16
CA LYS A 169 -10.99 12.03 2.55
C LYS A 169 -11.04 11.95 4.06
N THR A 170 -12.00 11.23 4.60
CA THR A 170 -12.21 11.11 6.05
C THR A 170 -11.97 9.68 6.49
N PHE A 171 -11.10 9.51 7.47
CA PHE A 171 -10.93 8.27 8.22
C PHE A 171 -11.71 8.38 9.52
N THR A 172 -12.61 7.45 9.77
CA THR A 172 -13.41 7.42 11.00
C THR A 172 -13.03 6.18 11.81
N PHE A 173 -12.54 6.45 13.01
CA PHE A 173 -12.18 5.45 14.01
C PHE A 173 -13.28 5.41 15.07
N LYS A 174 -13.62 4.22 15.54
CA LYS A 174 -14.62 4.02 16.59
C LYS A 174 -13.97 3.35 17.80
N ARG A 175 -14.43 3.73 18.99
CA ARG A 175 -14.02 3.07 20.23
C ARG A 175 -14.42 1.60 20.20
N ASP A 176 -13.61 0.74 20.79
CA ASP A 176 -13.79 -0.71 20.87
C ASP A 176 -13.91 -1.40 19.48
N SER A 177 -13.34 -0.78 18.42
CA SER A 177 -13.43 -1.31 17.06
C SER A 177 -12.10 -1.22 16.34
N TYR A 178 -11.76 -2.28 15.61
CA TYR A 178 -10.62 -2.32 14.68
C TYR A 178 -11.02 -1.88 13.25
N VAL A 179 -12.29 -1.54 13.02
CA VAL A 179 -12.77 -1.09 11.72
C VAL A 179 -12.41 0.37 11.53
N VAL A 180 -11.78 0.68 10.40
CA VAL A 180 -11.50 2.04 9.95
C VAL A 180 -12.40 2.32 8.75
N ASP A 181 -13.40 3.19 8.93
CA ASP A 181 -14.26 3.62 7.83
C ASP A 181 -13.54 4.71 7.02
N VAL A 182 -13.54 4.59 5.69
CA VAL A 182 -12.97 5.59 4.78
C VAL A 182 -14.06 6.14 3.88
N SER A 183 -14.27 7.44 3.91
CA SER A 183 -15.25 8.12 3.07
C SER A 183 -14.65 9.29 2.31
N TYR A 184 -15.30 9.66 1.21
CA TYR A 184 -14.94 10.78 0.36
C TYR A 184 -16.10 11.74 0.21
N GLN A 185 -15.85 13.01 0.50
CA GLN A 185 -16.71 14.11 0.11
C GLN A 185 -16.07 14.83 -1.06
N ILE A 186 -16.80 14.93 -2.16
CA ILE A 186 -16.33 15.60 -3.39
C ILE A 186 -17.11 16.89 -3.56
N ILE A 187 -16.40 18.00 -3.57
CA ILE A 187 -16.93 19.34 -3.80
C ILE A 187 -16.54 19.76 -5.21
N ASN A 188 -17.53 19.81 -6.09
CA ASN A 188 -17.34 20.17 -7.48
C ASN A 188 -17.68 21.67 -7.68
N ASN A 189 -16.66 22.47 -7.89
CA ASN A 189 -16.78 23.90 -8.19
C ASN A 189 -16.70 24.19 -9.70
N SER A 190 -16.66 23.14 -10.55
CA SER A 190 -16.68 23.30 -12.00
C SER A 190 -18.12 23.46 -12.53
N ALA A 191 -18.25 23.99 -13.75
CA ALA A 191 -19.56 24.11 -14.41
C ALA A 191 -20.11 22.77 -14.92
N ALA A 192 -19.24 21.73 -15.06
CA ALA A 192 -19.62 20.43 -15.59
C ALA A 192 -19.88 19.42 -14.45
N PRO A 193 -20.86 18.53 -14.58
CA PRO A 193 -21.10 17.48 -13.59
C PRO A 193 -19.94 16.47 -13.63
N LEU A 194 -19.58 15.93 -12.47
CA LEU A 194 -18.65 14.82 -12.38
C LEU A 194 -19.40 13.52 -12.65
N THR A 195 -18.95 12.77 -13.64
CA THR A 195 -19.58 11.50 -14.03
C THR A 195 -18.60 10.34 -13.81
N ASN A 196 -19.15 9.14 -13.57
CA ASN A 196 -18.38 7.89 -13.49
C ASN A 196 -17.22 7.94 -12.47
N VAL A 197 -17.42 8.57 -11.32
CA VAL A 197 -16.45 8.61 -10.22
C VAL A 197 -16.62 7.35 -9.37
N THR A 198 -15.50 6.66 -9.14
CA THR A 198 -15.48 5.43 -8.33
C THR A 198 -14.33 5.50 -7.32
N ALA A 199 -14.62 5.12 -6.09
CA ALA A 199 -13.58 4.90 -5.09
C ALA A 199 -12.98 3.50 -5.27
N TYR A 200 -11.67 3.40 -5.06
CA TYR A 200 -10.98 2.12 -5.01
C TYR A 200 -10.19 2.00 -3.72
N TRP A 201 -9.91 0.77 -3.34
CA TRP A 201 -8.95 0.43 -2.30
C TRP A 201 -8.12 -0.78 -2.74
N ARG A 202 -6.87 -0.86 -2.25
CA ARG A 202 -5.99 -1.98 -2.48
C ARG A 202 -5.01 -2.14 -1.33
N PHE A 203 -4.53 -3.35 -1.13
CA PHE A 203 -3.33 -3.60 -0.36
C PHE A 203 -2.13 -3.70 -1.30
N LEU A 204 -1.04 -3.08 -0.88
CA LEU A 204 0.27 -3.24 -1.51
C LEU A 204 1.18 -3.93 -0.50
N ARG A 205 1.74 -5.07 -0.89
CA ARG A 205 2.58 -5.91 -0.05
C ARG A 205 3.85 -6.30 -0.80
N ASP A 206 4.97 -6.41 -0.06
CA ASP A 206 6.20 -7.04 -0.56
C ASP A 206 6.03 -8.57 -0.68
N GLU A 207 7.00 -9.21 -1.34
CA GLU A 207 6.99 -10.67 -1.57
C GLU A 207 7.52 -11.48 -0.37
N GLN A 208 7.95 -10.83 0.71
CA GLN A 208 8.50 -11.52 1.87
C GLN A 208 7.38 -12.15 2.70
N ALA A 209 7.59 -13.40 3.12
CA ALA A 209 6.65 -14.07 4.00
C ALA A 209 6.50 -13.33 5.35
N PRO A 210 5.30 -13.32 5.96
CA PRO A 210 5.12 -12.81 7.30
C PRO A 210 5.98 -13.55 8.32
N ALA A 211 6.29 -12.91 9.44
CA ALA A 211 6.94 -13.56 10.56
C ALA A 211 6.10 -14.75 11.05
N GLY A 212 6.75 -15.89 11.28
CA GLY A 212 6.07 -17.13 11.71
C GLY A 212 5.52 -17.99 10.57
N GLU A 213 5.57 -17.55 9.32
CA GLU A 213 5.21 -18.39 8.18
C GLU A 213 6.31 -19.42 7.91
N THR A 214 5.94 -20.70 7.86
CA THR A 214 6.86 -21.80 7.52
C THR A 214 6.53 -22.34 6.14
N LYS A 215 7.45 -23.10 5.52
CA LYS A 215 7.25 -23.73 4.21
C LYS A 215 6.00 -24.61 4.12
N PHE A 216 5.41 -24.97 5.25
CA PHE A 216 4.26 -25.87 5.34
C PHE A 216 2.96 -25.16 5.79
N VAL A 217 3.06 -23.91 6.25
CA VAL A 217 1.92 -23.11 6.67
C VAL A 217 1.88 -21.88 5.80
N HIS A 218 1.04 -21.91 4.77
CA HIS A 218 0.76 -20.74 3.95
C HIS A 218 -0.43 -20.00 4.56
N THR A 219 -0.18 -18.82 5.07
CA THR A 219 -1.26 -17.87 5.42
C THR A 219 -1.80 -17.31 4.12
N PHE A 220 -3.00 -17.72 3.74
CA PHE A 220 -3.70 -17.10 2.62
C PHE A 220 -4.11 -15.68 3.05
N THR A 221 -3.47 -14.69 2.47
CA THR A 221 -3.87 -13.27 2.56
C THR A 221 -4.26 -12.75 1.19
#